data_c4141c2bf2a8c8fe095af5cdf9b55d61
#
_entry.id   c4141c2bf2a8c8fe095af5cdf9b55d61
#
_cell.length_a   1.000
_cell.length_b   1.000
_cell.length_c   1.000
_cell.angle_alpha   90.00
_cell.angle_beta   90.00
_cell.angle_gamma   90.00
#
_symmetry.space_group_name_H-M   'P 1'
#
loop_
_entity.id
_entity.type
_entity.pdbx_description
1 polymer ?
#
loop_
_entity_poly.entity_id
_entity_poly.type
_entity_poly.pdbx_seq_one_letter_code
_entity_poly.pdbx_strand_id
1 'polypeptide(L)'
;METKMKKESKMPFSMYVESGEGCVIGAHKHSDSMEIIQVLDGKVNIAVGTERFEAEAGDFVFIPADITHRVESEAYVNLRGLVFESSILEENMAHFDTEILYMFHVQSRNRITPLGKSHPIYPILKQYMAQSYEEFAAKDVCYKLPIRANIYLMMTAYLRYYCGSKDESERMVYHNVLRLRPVIEYVEKHYKEKIYIDDLAEKLMVSPDYFTRMFKESIGKTPIDYINGLRINRALELLENPRLSVAAVAEEIGFCNPNYFHKIFKQYMDVSPIAYRKTLNLENT
;
A
#
# COMPACT_ATOMS: atom_id res chain seq x y z
N MET A 1 11.77 6.29 23.47
CA MET A 1 10.92 7.49 23.50
C MET A 1 10.07 7.41 22.26
N GLU A 2 8.81 6.95 22.38
CA GLU A 2 7.93 6.78 21.22
C GLU A 2 7.59 8.17 20.67
N THR A 3 8.10 8.47 19.48
CA THR A 3 7.67 9.66 18.74
C THR A 3 6.26 9.38 18.22
N LYS A 4 5.26 9.84 18.98
CA LYS A 4 3.87 9.85 18.53
C LYS A 4 3.77 10.69 17.25
N MET A 5 3.72 10.04 16.09
CA MET A 5 3.24 10.67 14.86
C MET A 5 1.84 11.20 15.13
N LYS A 6 1.68 12.53 15.21
CA LYS A 6 0.37 13.17 15.16
C LYS A 6 -0.24 12.83 13.81
N LYS A 7 -1.25 11.95 13.83
CA LYS A 7 -2.14 11.72 12.70
C LYS A 7 -2.94 13.01 12.48
N GLU A 8 -2.40 13.90 11.65
CA GLU A 8 -3.23 14.94 11.03
C GLU A 8 -4.21 14.22 10.11
N SER A 9 -5.50 14.57 10.21
CA SER A 9 -6.64 13.93 9.57
C SER A 9 -6.37 13.42 8.14
N LYS A 10 -6.53 12.11 7.95
CA LYS A 10 -6.76 11.41 6.66
C LYS A 10 -5.92 11.86 5.46
N MET A 11 -4.60 11.93 5.57
CA MET A 11 -3.76 11.95 4.39
C MET A 11 -3.36 10.51 4.03
N PRO A 12 -3.56 10.07 2.77
CA PRO A 12 -3.15 8.74 2.35
C PRO A 12 -1.63 8.62 2.16
N PHE A 13 -0.87 9.59 2.69
CA PHE A 13 0.59 9.57 2.75
C PHE A 13 1.11 10.29 4.00
N SER A 14 2.30 9.95 4.42
CA SER A 14 3.08 10.65 5.44
C SER A 14 4.55 10.74 5.04
N MET A 15 5.22 11.76 5.53
CA MET A 15 6.64 12.00 5.26
C MET A 15 7.37 12.25 6.58
N TYR A 16 8.59 11.71 6.69
CA TYR A 16 9.38 11.83 7.90
C TYR A 16 10.87 11.99 7.59
N VAL A 17 11.60 12.58 8.50
CA VAL A 17 13.06 12.59 8.51
C VAL A 17 13.49 11.97 9.83
N GLU A 18 14.34 10.98 9.78
CA GLU A 18 14.93 10.30 10.94
C GLU A 18 16.45 10.37 10.88
N SER A 19 17.06 10.55 12.04
CA SER A 19 18.51 10.59 12.14
C SER A 19 18.97 10.01 13.48
N GLY A 20 20.12 9.39 13.49
CA GLY A 20 20.65 8.78 14.70
C GLY A 20 21.64 7.67 14.41
N GLU A 21 21.96 6.92 15.48
CA GLU A 21 22.78 5.71 15.47
C GLU A 21 22.07 4.59 16.22
N GLY A 22 22.47 3.35 16.05
CA GLY A 22 21.81 2.19 16.63
C GLY A 22 20.52 1.85 15.92
N CYS A 23 19.42 1.74 16.65
CA CYS A 23 18.09 1.50 16.09
C CYS A 23 17.48 2.82 15.61
N VAL A 24 17.63 3.14 14.32
CA VAL A 24 17.14 4.39 13.72
C VAL A 24 15.63 4.32 13.48
N ILE A 25 15.16 3.20 12.92
CA ILE A 25 13.72 2.91 12.77
C ILE A 25 13.45 1.54 13.39
N GLY A 26 12.61 1.51 14.43
CA GLY A 26 12.23 0.29 15.12
C GLY A 26 11.44 -0.68 14.23
N ALA A 27 11.42 -1.96 14.59
CA ALA A 27 10.70 -2.97 13.82
C ALA A 27 9.19 -2.65 13.81
N HIS A 28 8.64 -2.48 12.61
CA HIS A 28 7.22 -2.22 12.38
C HIS A 28 6.78 -2.67 10.99
N LYS A 29 5.51 -2.59 10.69
CA LYS A 29 4.95 -2.86 9.37
C LYS A 29 3.75 -1.94 9.09
N HIS A 30 3.50 -1.68 7.83
CA HIS A 30 2.31 -0.99 7.34
C HIS A 30 1.42 -1.98 6.61
N SER A 31 0.18 -2.17 7.06
CA SER A 31 -0.72 -3.20 6.50
C SER A 31 -1.18 -2.91 5.07
N ASP A 32 -1.23 -1.64 4.66
CA ASP A 32 -1.74 -1.22 3.35
C ASP A 32 -0.97 -0.03 2.75
N SER A 33 0.27 0.20 3.19
CA SER A 33 1.10 1.30 2.73
C SER A 33 2.45 0.80 2.27
N MET A 34 2.92 1.34 1.17
CA MET A 34 4.32 1.25 0.74
C MET A 34 5.14 2.35 1.39
N GLU A 35 6.43 2.09 1.52
CA GLU A 35 7.39 3.05 2.00
C GLU A 35 8.57 3.18 1.06
N ILE A 36 8.99 4.41 0.79
CA ILE A 36 10.22 4.72 0.08
C ILE A 36 11.16 5.40 1.05
N ILE A 37 12.26 4.73 1.40
CA ILE A 37 13.32 5.31 2.23
C ILE A 37 14.42 5.82 1.32
N GLN A 38 14.91 7.04 1.59
CA GLN A 38 16.14 7.57 0.99
C GLN A 38 17.18 7.79 2.08
N VAL A 39 18.36 7.22 1.88
CA VAL A 39 19.53 7.53 2.73
C VAL A 39 20.11 8.85 2.26
N LEU A 40 20.11 9.87 3.13
CA LEU A 40 20.66 11.19 2.82
C LEU A 40 22.15 11.28 3.16
N ASP A 41 22.54 10.68 4.29
CA ASP A 41 23.93 10.63 4.75
C ASP A 41 24.19 9.36 5.56
N GLY A 42 25.42 8.85 5.49
CA GLY A 42 25.87 7.66 6.19
C GLY A 42 25.53 6.34 5.50
N LYS A 43 25.51 5.26 6.29
CA LYS A 43 25.27 3.87 5.85
C LYS A 43 24.35 3.16 6.83
N VAL A 44 23.39 2.40 6.34
CA VAL A 44 22.39 1.70 7.13
C VAL A 44 22.31 0.23 6.78
N ASN A 45 21.94 -0.57 7.77
CA ASN A 45 21.51 -1.96 7.63
C ASN A 45 19.98 -1.98 7.68
N ILE A 46 19.35 -2.45 6.62
CA ILE A 46 17.90 -2.56 6.52
C ILE A 46 17.52 -4.04 6.54
N ALA A 47 16.65 -4.41 7.48
CA ALA A 47 16.03 -5.72 7.53
C ALA A 47 14.58 -5.60 7.05
N VAL A 48 14.20 -6.41 6.05
CA VAL A 48 12.83 -6.48 5.51
C VAL A 48 12.41 -7.94 5.42
N GLY A 49 11.46 -8.33 6.24
CA GLY A 49 11.11 -9.73 6.41
C GLY A 49 12.32 -10.56 6.86
N THR A 50 12.73 -11.51 6.03
CA THR A 50 13.90 -12.36 6.26
C THR A 50 15.18 -11.86 5.60
N GLU A 51 15.09 -10.86 4.75
CA GLU A 51 16.22 -10.32 3.99
C GLU A 51 16.92 -9.19 4.76
N ARG A 52 18.22 -9.06 4.53
CA ARG A 52 19.04 -7.96 5.07
C ARG A 52 19.97 -7.45 3.99
N PHE A 53 20.09 -6.16 3.90
CA PHE A 53 20.99 -5.49 2.96
C PHE A 53 21.48 -4.16 3.54
N GLU A 54 22.58 -3.69 2.98
CA GLU A 54 23.13 -2.39 3.31
C GLU A 54 22.67 -1.37 2.26
N ALA A 55 22.43 -0.14 2.71
CA ALA A 55 22.18 1.01 1.85
C ALA A 55 23.04 2.19 2.31
N GLU A 56 23.51 3.02 1.37
CA GLU A 56 24.39 4.15 1.62
C GLU A 56 23.83 5.47 1.08
N ALA A 57 24.51 6.56 1.41
CA ALA A 57 24.11 7.91 1.03
C ALA A 57 23.81 8.05 -0.47
N GLY A 58 22.57 8.35 -0.78
CA GLY A 58 21.98 8.46 -2.10
C GLY A 58 21.03 7.32 -2.45
N ASP A 59 21.11 6.17 -1.80
CA ASP A 59 20.26 5.01 -2.12
C ASP A 59 18.80 5.24 -1.77
N PHE A 60 17.94 4.65 -2.59
CA PHE A 60 16.51 4.50 -2.34
C PHE A 60 16.18 3.04 -2.08
N VAL A 61 15.30 2.80 -1.12
CA VAL A 61 14.77 1.47 -0.79
C VAL A 61 13.26 1.52 -0.80
N PHE A 62 12.65 0.63 -1.58
CA PHE A 62 11.21 0.45 -1.63
C PHE A 62 10.81 -0.69 -0.70
N ILE A 63 9.97 -0.41 0.26
CA ILE A 63 9.45 -1.39 1.21
C ILE A 63 7.99 -1.64 0.89
N PRO A 64 7.62 -2.87 0.50
CA PRO A 64 6.25 -3.24 0.19
C PRO A 64 5.33 -3.21 1.41
N ALA A 65 4.03 -3.14 1.15
CA ALA A 65 3.02 -3.27 2.19
C ALA A 65 3.08 -4.62 2.92
N ASP A 66 2.66 -4.63 4.17
CA ASP A 66 2.51 -5.81 5.04
C ASP A 66 3.79 -6.60 5.34
N ILE A 67 4.96 -5.98 5.15
CA ILE A 67 6.25 -6.59 5.50
C ILE A 67 6.88 -5.87 6.70
N THR A 68 7.24 -6.65 7.72
CA THR A 68 7.98 -6.13 8.87
C THR A 68 9.37 -5.69 8.43
N HIS A 69 9.74 -4.47 8.77
CA HIS A 69 11.06 -3.91 8.45
C HIS A 69 11.60 -3.09 9.62
N ARG A 70 12.93 -2.88 9.61
CA ARG A 70 13.66 -2.05 10.57
C ARG A 70 14.91 -1.50 9.93
N VAL A 71 15.40 -0.38 10.44
CA VAL A 71 16.65 0.29 9.99
C VAL A 71 17.57 0.48 11.19
N GLU A 72 18.80 0.00 11.05
CA GLU A 72 19.86 0.11 12.06
C GLU A 72 21.12 0.70 11.43
N SER A 73 21.92 1.39 12.22
CA SER A 73 23.21 1.90 11.80
C SER A 73 24.24 1.86 12.92
N GLU A 74 25.49 1.57 12.59
CA GLU A 74 26.60 1.60 13.55
C GLU A 74 27.15 3.02 13.77
N ALA A 75 26.83 3.96 12.87
CA ALA A 75 27.24 5.35 12.93
C ALA A 75 26.04 6.28 12.71
N TYR A 76 26.25 7.58 12.95
CA TYR A 76 25.19 8.57 12.72
C TYR A 76 24.80 8.62 11.25
N VAL A 77 23.50 8.56 11.00
CA VAL A 77 22.90 8.61 9.67
C VAL A 77 21.76 9.60 9.62
N ASN A 78 21.42 10.01 8.40
CA ASN A 78 20.24 10.82 8.13
C ASN A 78 19.43 10.18 7.00
N LEU A 79 18.14 9.97 7.26
CA LEU A 79 17.19 9.32 6.36
C LEU A 79 15.98 10.23 6.14
N ARG A 80 15.33 10.06 5.01
CA ARG A 80 13.95 10.54 4.84
C ARG A 80 13.08 9.44 4.24
N GLY A 81 11.82 9.40 4.63
CA GLY A 81 10.87 8.41 4.16
C GLY A 81 9.57 9.02 3.70
N LEU A 82 8.96 8.37 2.72
CA LEU A 82 7.64 8.65 2.19
C LEU A 82 6.82 7.37 2.30
N VAL A 83 5.83 7.36 3.19
CA VAL A 83 4.87 6.27 3.35
C VAL A 83 3.58 6.68 2.66
N PHE A 84 3.00 5.83 1.84
CA PHE A 84 1.74 6.12 1.14
C PHE A 84 0.88 4.87 1.00
N GLU A 85 -0.43 5.06 1.20
CA GLU A 85 -1.43 4.01 1.12
C GLU A 85 -1.80 3.71 -0.34
N SER A 86 -2.28 2.47 -0.62
CA SER A 86 -2.82 2.11 -1.93
C SER A 86 -3.95 3.03 -2.35
N SER A 87 -4.76 3.48 -1.39
CA SER A 87 -5.87 4.42 -1.59
C SER A 87 -5.48 5.73 -2.29
N ILE A 88 -4.22 6.18 -2.17
CA ILE A 88 -3.74 7.40 -2.86
C ILE A 88 -3.82 7.26 -4.38
N LEU A 89 -3.72 6.01 -4.85
CA LEU A 89 -3.73 5.64 -6.26
C LEU A 89 -5.14 5.23 -6.74
N GLU A 90 -6.07 4.99 -5.80
CA GLU A 90 -7.42 4.49 -6.05
C GLU A 90 -8.48 5.59 -6.13
N GLU A 91 -8.28 6.75 -5.47
CA GLU A 91 -9.26 7.84 -5.44
C GLU A 91 -9.54 8.41 -6.84
N ASN A 92 -10.74 8.15 -7.36
CA ASN A 92 -11.29 8.65 -8.63
C ASN A 92 -10.79 7.98 -9.92
N MET A 93 -10.19 6.81 -9.89
CA MET A 93 -9.93 6.06 -11.11
C MET A 93 -11.14 5.20 -11.46
N ALA A 94 -11.85 5.56 -12.52
CA ALA A 94 -12.97 4.78 -13.08
C ALA A 94 -12.51 3.39 -13.61
N HIS A 95 -11.21 3.20 -13.70
CA HIS A 95 -10.54 1.95 -14.03
C HIS A 95 -9.31 1.80 -13.15
N PHE A 96 -9.34 0.81 -12.28
CA PHE A 96 -8.22 0.44 -11.43
C PHE A 96 -7.09 -0.11 -12.31
N ASP A 97 -5.94 0.55 -12.34
CA ASP A 97 -4.77 0.01 -13.01
C ASP A 97 -4.21 -1.14 -12.18
N THR A 98 -4.48 -2.37 -12.62
CA THR A 98 -4.00 -3.61 -11.96
C THR A 98 -2.49 -3.64 -11.79
N GLU A 99 -1.75 -2.90 -12.60
CA GLU A 99 -0.31 -2.68 -12.47
C GLU A 99 0.07 -2.06 -11.11
N ILE A 100 -0.80 -1.22 -10.56
CA ILE A 100 -0.58 -0.59 -9.26
C ILE A 100 -0.68 -1.62 -8.14
N LEU A 101 -1.65 -2.53 -8.18
CA LEU A 101 -1.75 -3.65 -7.23
C LEU A 101 -0.51 -4.54 -7.26
N TYR A 102 0.06 -4.77 -8.44
CA TYR A 102 1.31 -5.50 -8.59
C TYR A 102 2.40 -4.91 -7.70
N MET A 103 2.54 -3.60 -7.68
CA MET A 103 3.57 -2.94 -6.89
C MET A 103 3.38 -3.08 -5.39
N PHE A 104 2.15 -2.93 -4.91
CA PHE A 104 1.88 -3.02 -3.47
C PHE A 104 2.03 -4.41 -2.90
N HIS A 105 1.79 -5.45 -3.71
CA HIS A 105 1.65 -6.81 -3.19
C HIS A 105 2.64 -7.83 -3.75
N VAL A 106 3.23 -7.60 -4.91
CA VAL A 106 4.07 -8.62 -5.57
C VAL A 106 5.54 -8.44 -5.30
N GLN A 107 5.99 -7.22 -5.04
CA GLN A 107 7.39 -6.98 -4.69
C GLN A 107 7.85 -7.64 -3.40
N SER A 108 6.92 -8.07 -2.55
CA SER A 108 7.25 -8.82 -1.34
C SER A 108 8.01 -10.13 -1.58
N ARG A 109 8.12 -10.57 -2.83
CA ARG A 109 8.81 -11.82 -3.20
C ARG A 109 10.09 -11.61 -4.02
N ASN A 110 10.27 -10.45 -4.61
CA ASN A 110 11.49 -10.12 -5.35
C ASN A 110 12.50 -9.48 -4.39
N ARG A 111 13.77 -9.77 -4.59
CA ARG A 111 14.85 -9.20 -3.78
C ARG A 111 14.71 -7.68 -3.68
N ILE A 112 14.43 -7.20 -2.49
CA ILE A 112 14.50 -5.77 -2.20
C ILE A 112 15.97 -5.40 -2.24
N THR A 113 16.32 -4.56 -3.21
CA THR A 113 17.70 -4.09 -3.38
C THR A 113 17.71 -2.57 -3.34
N PRO A 114 18.73 -1.97 -2.74
CA PRO A 114 18.91 -0.51 -2.81
C PRO A 114 19.08 -0.05 -4.25
N LEU A 115 18.41 1.04 -4.61
CA LEU A 115 18.52 1.68 -5.92
C LEU A 115 19.49 2.85 -5.81
N GLY A 116 20.76 2.56 -6.12
CA GLY A 116 21.86 3.54 -6.02
C GLY A 116 21.95 4.49 -7.22
N LYS A 117 22.94 5.38 -7.18
CA LYS A 117 23.16 6.45 -8.17
C LYS A 117 23.30 5.98 -9.61
N SER A 118 23.79 4.74 -9.81
CA SER A 118 23.93 4.12 -11.15
C SER A 118 22.65 3.50 -11.69
N HIS A 119 21.59 3.40 -10.87
CA HIS A 119 20.35 2.80 -11.26
C HIS A 119 19.59 3.69 -12.27
N PRO A 120 19.04 3.14 -13.38
CA PRO A 120 18.42 3.95 -14.45
C PRO A 120 17.28 4.87 -13.97
N ILE A 121 16.52 4.49 -12.97
CA ILE A 121 15.41 5.31 -12.44
C ILE A 121 15.85 6.28 -11.33
N TYR A 122 17.09 6.22 -10.87
CA TYR A 122 17.61 7.06 -9.79
C TYR A 122 17.36 8.57 -9.99
N PRO A 123 17.61 9.16 -11.17
CA PRO A 123 17.37 10.59 -11.37
C PRO A 123 15.91 10.97 -11.14
N ILE A 124 14.98 10.11 -11.56
CA ILE A 124 13.54 10.29 -11.41
C ILE A 124 13.15 10.26 -9.92
N LEU A 125 13.62 9.24 -9.21
CA LEU A 125 13.36 9.10 -7.76
C LEU A 125 13.91 10.30 -6.99
N LYS A 126 15.15 10.70 -7.27
CA LYS A 126 15.80 11.84 -6.62
C LYS A 126 15.02 13.14 -6.84
N GLN A 127 14.59 13.41 -8.08
CA GLN A 127 13.85 14.61 -8.42
C GLN A 127 12.52 14.66 -7.69
N TYR A 128 11.69 13.65 -7.85
CA TYR A 128 10.32 13.68 -7.33
C TYR A 128 10.26 13.51 -5.81
N MET A 129 11.20 12.79 -5.20
CA MET A 129 11.32 12.77 -3.75
C MET A 129 11.70 14.15 -3.21
N ALA A 130 12.65 14.87 -3.83
CA ALA A 130 13.03 16.21 -3.42
C ALA A 130 11.85 17.19 -3.52
N GLN A 131 11.19 17.23 -4.67
CA GLN A 131 10.01 18.07 -4.88
C GLN A 131 8.89 17.77 -3.87
N SER A 132 8.65 16.49 -3.55
CA SER A 132 7.64 16.12 -2.55
C SER A 132 7.98 16.68 -1.17
N TYR A 133 9.25 16.69 -0.79
CA TYR A 133 9.70 17.26 0.48
C TYR A 133 9.61 18.80 0.50
N GLU A 134 9.92 19.47 -0.61
CA GLU A 134 9.74 20.91 -0.76
C GLU A 134 8.28 21.32 -0.60
N GLU A 135 7.37 20.64 -1.28
CA GLU A 135 5.92 20.85 -1.16
C GLU A 135 5.41 20.58 0.26
N PHE A 136 5.87 19.47 0.86
CA PHE A 136 5.48 19.11 2.23
C PHE A 136 5.99 20.10 3.28
N ALA A 137 7.15 20.69 3.07
CA ALA A 137 7.71 21.70 3.96
C ALA A 137 7.03 23.07 3.79
N ALA A 138 6.75 23.49 2.55
CA ALA A 138 6.09 24.76 2.25
C ALA A 138 4.62 24.78 2.69
N LYS A 139 3.92 23.64 2.53
CA LYS A 139 2.47 23.50 2.80
C LYS A 139 1.62 24.59 2.14
N ASP A 140 2.01 25.02 0.94
CA ASP A 140 1.26 25.98 0.15
C ASP A 140 -0.11 25.44 -0.27
N VAL A 141 -0.94 26.29 -0.83
CA VAL A 141 -2.27 25.90 -1.31
C VAL A 141 -2.15 24.70 -2.25
N CYS A 142 -2.93 23.65 -1.99
CA CYS A 142 -2.95 22.41 -2.78
C CYS A 142 -1.65 21.57 -2.76
N TYR A 143 -0.70 21.78 -1.85
CA TYR A 143 0.57 21.05 -1.76
C TYR A 143 0.45 19.51 -1.82
N LYS A 144 -0.72 18.97 -1.46
CA LYS A 144 -1.01 17.54 -1.51
C LYS A 144 -1.09 17.00 -2.95
N LEU A 145 -1.52 17.84 -3.91
CA LEU A 145 -1.67 17.42 -5.31
C LEU A 145 -0.34 17.14 -6.01
N PRO A 146 0.67 18.04 -5.95
CA PRO A 146 1.98 17.74 -6.51
C PRO A 146 2.66 16.54 -5.82
N ILE A 147 2.49 16.34 -4.50
CA ILE A 147 3.01 15.15 -3.83
C ILE A 147 2.38 13.87 -4.40
N ARG A 148 1.06 13.83 -4.59
CA ARG A 148 0.39 12.69 -5.26
C ARG A 148 0.93 12.47 -6.67
N ALA A 149 1.05 13.51 -7.47
CA ALA A 149 1.59 13.42 -8.83
C ALA A 149 3.02 12.86 -8.83
N ASN A 150 3.87 13.31 -7.90
CA ASN A 150 5.23 12.82 -7.74
C ASN A 150 5.27 11.32 -7.36
N ILE A 151 4.36 10.87 -6.47
CA ILE A 151 4.21 9.44 -6.14
C ILE A 151 3.86 8.66 -7.41
N TYR A 152 2.87 9.09 -8.20
CA TYR A 152 2.53 8.44 -9.46
C TYR A 152 3.70 8.34 -10.43
N LEU A 153 4.50 9.40 -10.56
CA LEU A 153 5.64 9.44 -11.47
C LEU A 153 6.78 8.51 -11.01
N MET A 154 7.09 8.49 -9.70
CA MET A 154 8.07 7.56 -9.13
C MET A 154 7.63 6.10 -9.32
N MET A 155 6.34 5.82 -9.04
CA MET A 155 5.79 4.49 -9.18
C MET A 155 5.76 4.03 -10.64
N THR A 156 5.39 4.93 -11.57
CA THR A 156 5.42 4.64 -13.02
C THR A 156 6.83 4.32 -13.51
N ALA A 157 7.82 5.07 -13.07
CA ALA A 157 9.22 4.81 -13.43
C ALA A 157 9.69 3.45 -12.91
N TYR A 158 9.33 3.13 -11.68
CA TYR A 158 9.62 1.85 -11.05
C TYR A 158 8.97 0.69 -11.82
N LEU A 159 7.65 0.76 -12.10
CA LEU A 159 6.92 -0.23 -12.90
C LEU A 159 7.56 -0.45 -14.27
N ARG A 160 7.80 0.63 -15.01
CA ARG A 160 8.38 0.53 -16.35
C ARG A 160 9.74 -0.17 -16.35
N TYR A 161 10.54 0.07 -15.32
CA TYR A 161 11.84 -0.58 -15.19
C TYR A 161 11.70 -2.08 -14.95
N TYR A 162 10.87 -2.48 -13.97
CA TYR A 162 10.71 -3.89 -13.63
C TYR A 162 9.85 -4.68 -14.62
N CYS A 163 8.80 -4.07 -15.20
CA CYS A 163 8.00 -4.72 -16.25
C CYS A 163 8.77 -4.84 -17.57
N GLY A 164 9.75 -3.99 -17.80
CA GLY A 164 10.68 -4.10 -18.92
C GLY A 164 11.86 -5.04 -18.65
N SER A 165 11.94 -5.64 -17.47
CA SER A 165 13.00 -6.57 -17.08
C SER A 165 13.06 -7.78 -18.04
N LYS A 166 14.28 -8.28 -18.27
CA LYS A 166 14.51 -9.51 -19.03
C LYS A 166 14.30 -10.78 -18.20
N ASP A 167 14.07 -10.63 -16.90
CA ASP A 167 13.79 -11.75 -16.00
C ASP A 167 12.40 -12.33 -16.31
N GLU A 168 12.39 -13.60 -16.71
CA GLU A 168 11.17 -14.31 -17.13
C GLU A 168 10.19 -14.52 -15.98
N SER A 169 10.70 -14.65 -14.75
CA SER A 169 9.88 -14.79 -13.55
C SER A 169 9.13 -13.51 -13.20
N GLU A 170 9.80 -12.36 -13.29
CA GLU A 170 9.19 -11.04 -13.09
C GLU A 170 8.14 -10.74 -14.16
N ARG A 171 8.46 -11.05 -15.42
CA ARG A 171 7.51 -10.90 -16.52
C ARG A 171 6.28 -11.78 -16.36
N MET A 172 6.44 -13.02 -15.89
CA MET A 172 5.32 -13.94 -15.66
C MET A 172 4.37 -13.41 -14.59
N VAL A 173 4.87 -12.89 -13.50
CA VAL A 173 4.04 -12.30 -12.44
C VAL A 173 3.28 -11.09 -12.96
N TYR A 174 3.94 -10.20 -13.69
CA TYR A 174 3.29 -9.06 -14.34
C TYR A 174 2.18 -9.50 -15.32
N HIS A 175 2.44 -10.49 -16.18
CA HIS A 175 1.43 -11.04 -17.06
C HIS A 175 0.24 -11.64 -16.31
N ASN A 176 0.48 -12.30 -15.18
CA ASN A 176 -0.60 -12.84 -14.36
C ASN A 176 -1.45 -11.72 -13.74
N VAL A 177 -0.84 -10.61 -13.31
CA VAL A 177 -1.57 -9.43 -12.83
C VAL A 177 -2.47 -8.87 -13.93
N LEU A 178 -1.95 -8.71 -15.17
CA LEU A 178 -2.76 -8.26 -16.30
C LEU A 178 -3.92 -9.22 -16.61
N ARG A 179 -3.69 -10.53 -16.50
CA ARG A 179 -4.76 -11.53 -16.66
C ARG A 179 -5.85 -11.42 -15.60
N LEU A 180 -5.52 -10.95 -14.39
CA LEU A 180 -6.49 -10.76 -13.30
C LEU A 180 -7.39 -9.53 -13.48
N ARG A 181 -7.04 -8.60 -14.36
CA ARG A 181 -7.78 -7.36 -14.58
C ARG A 181 -9.29 -7.55 -14.74
N PRO A 182 -9.81 -8.44 -15.63
CA PRO A 182 -11.25 -8.63 -15.78
C PRO A 182 -11.93 -9.19 -14.52
N VAL A 183 -11.19 -9.90 -13.67
CA VAL A 183 -11.70 -10.39 -12.37
C VAL A 183 -11.79 -9.25 -11.38
N ILE A 184 -10.77 -8.42 -11.31
CA ILE A 184 -10.72 -7.26 -10.41
C ILE A 184 -11.82 -6.27 -10.77
N GLU A 185 -11.94 -5.90 -12.04
CA GLU A 185 -13.03 -5.03 -12.54
C GLU A 185 -14.43 -5.60 -12.22
N TYR A 186 -14.57 -6.93 -12.34
CA TYR A 186 -15.82 -7.58 -11.96
C TYR A 186 -16.08 -7.49 -10.45
N VAL A 187 -15.09 -7.76 -9.62
CA VAL A 187 -15.22 -7.67 -8.16
C VAL A 187 -15.56 -6.24 -7.74
N GLU A 188 -14.91 -5.24 -8.28
CA GLU A 188 -15.18 -3.82 -7.99
C GLU A 188 -16.60 -3.39 -8.36
N LYS A 189 -17.13 -3.92 -9.45
CA LYS A 189 -18.47 -3.63 -9.90
C LYS A 189 -19.55 -4.37 -9.10
N HIS A 190 -19.24 -5.59 -8.63
CA HIS A 190 -20.20 -6.51 -8.02
C HIS A 190 -19.91 -6.81 -6.55
N TYR A 191 -19.05 -6.05 -5.86
CA TYR A 191 -18.63 -6.34 -4.47
C TYR A 191 -19.81 -6.39 -3.49
N LYS A 192 -20.92 -5.73 -3.77
CA LYS A 192 -22.14 -5.76 -2.96
C LYS A 192 -22.88 -7.09 -3.07
N GLU A 193 -22.64 -7.85 -4.10
CA GLU A 193 -23.30 -9.12 -4.40
C GLU A 193 -22.54 -10.29 -3.78
N LYS A 194 -23.15 -11.46 -3.79
CA LYS A 194 -22.47 -12.69 -3.41
C LYS A 194 -21.56 -13.13 -4.55
N ILE A 195 -20.26 -13.10 -4.31
CA ILE A 195 -19.23 -13.49 -5.29
C ILE A 195 -18.74 -14.90 -4.93
N TYR A 196 -18.71 -15.81 -5.90
CA TYR A 196 -18.15 -17.14 -5.75
C TYR A 196 -16.80 -17.23 -6.44
N ILE A 197 -15.88 -17.96 -5.81
CA ILE A 197 -14.52 -18.13 -6.35
C ILE A 197 -14.55 -18.90 -7.67
N ASP A 198 -15.49 -19.84 -7.81
CA ASP A 198 -15.67 -20.64 -9.03
C ASP A 198 -16.03 -19.75 -10.23
N ASP A 199 -16.93 -18.76 -10.03
CA ASP A 199 -17.31 -17.81 -11.08
C ASP A 199 -16.14 -16.92 -11.52
N LEU A 200 -15.28 -16.54 -10.56
CA LEU A 200 -14.07 -15.76 -10.86
C LEU A 200 -13.04 -16.58 -11.64
N ALA A 201 -12.87 -17.85 -11.27
CA ALA A 201 -11.98 -18.78 -11.95
C ALA A 201 -12.45 -19.09 -13.38
N GLU A 202 -13.76 -19.25 -13.57
CA GLU A 202 -14.38 -19.47 -14.88
C GLU A 202 -14.12 -18.30 -15.83
N LYS A 203 -14.16 -17.05 -15.36
CA LYS A 203 -13.82 -15.86 -16.17
C LYS A 203 -12.43 -15.92 -16.79
N LEU A 204 -11.51 -16.62 -16.16
CA LEU A 204 -10.13 -16.81 -16.64
C LEU A 204 -9.90 -18.19 -17.28
N MET A 205 -10.95 -19.02 -17.36
CA MET A 205 -10.90 -20.40 -17.87
C MET A 205 -9.84 -21.25 -17.16
N VAL A 206 -9.80 -21.15 -15.81
CA VAL A 206 -8.87 -21.92 -14.96
C VAL A 206 -9.62 -22.61 -13.82
N SER A 207 -8.97 -23.60 -13.17
CA SER A 207 -9.53 -24.20 -11.96
C SER A 207 -9.54 -23.24 -10.77
N PRO A 208 -10.50 -23.36 -9.82
CA PRO A 208 -10.56 -22.51 -8.62
C PRO A 208 -9.29 -22.55 -7.77
N ASP A 209 -8.64 -23.71 -7.64
CA ASP A 209 -7.39 -23.86 -6.89
C ASP A 209 -6.23 -23.12 -7.58
N TYR A 210 -6.12 -23.25 -8.90
CA TYR A 210 -5.11 -22.51 -9.66
C TYR A 210 -5.37 -21.02 -9.61
N PHE A 211 -6.63 -20.59 -9.77
CA PHE A 211 -7.04 -19.18 -9.64
C PHE A 211 -6.64 -18.61 -8.28
N THR A 212 -7.02 -19.27 -7.17
CA THR A 212 -6.75 -18.81 -5.82
C THR A 212 -5.24 -18.65 -5.58
N ARG A 213 -4.44 -19.62 -6.03
CA ARG A 213 -2.99 -19.55 -5.93
C ARG A 213 -2.42 -18.41 -6.77
N MET A 214 -2.79 -18.35 -8.06
CA MET A 214 -2.34 -17.30 -8.98
C MET A 214 -2.72 -15.91 -8.48
N PHE A 215 -3.96 -15.74 -8.00
CA PHE A 215 -4.43 -14.47 -7.42
C PHE A 215 -3.59 -14.07 -6.22
N LYS A 216 -3.40 -14.99 -5.25
CA LYS A 216 -2.57 -14.73 -4.07
C LYS A 216 -1.11 -14.45 -4.44
N GLU A 217 -0.57 -15.13 -5.43
CA GLU A 217 0.79 -14.92 -5.94
C GLU A 217 0.94 -13.57 -6.64
N SER A 218 -0.09 -13.11 -7.32
CA SER A 218 -0.06 -11.86 -8.10
C SER A 218 -0.48 -10.63 -7.30
N ILE A 219 -1.41 -10.78 -6.34
CA ILE A 219 -2.02 -9.69 -5.59
C ILE A 219 -1.56 -9.66 -4.11
N GLY A 220 -0.88 -10.73 -3.64
CA GLY A 220 -0.43 -10.84 -2.25
C GLY A 220 -1.51 -11.27 -1.26
N LYS A 221 -2.77 -11.15 -1.60
CA LYS A 221 -3.95 -11.49 -0.76
C LYS A 221 -4.77 -12.59 -1.43
N THR A 222 -5.51 -13.38 -0.66
CA THR A 222 -6.49 -14.29 -1.27
C THR A 222 -7.63 -13.50 -1.92
N PRO A 223 -8.35 -14.08 -2.91
CA PRO A 223 -9.51 -13.39 -3.50
C PRO A 223 -10.56 -12.97 -2.47
N ILE A 224 -10.78 -13.80 -1.44
CA ILE A 224 -11.74 -13.48 -0.36
C ILE A 224 -11.23 -12.31 0.49
N ASP A 225 -9.94 -12.28 0.83
CA ASP A 225 -9.36 -11.17 1.58
C ASP A 225 -9.41 -9.87 0.75
N TYR A 226 -9.17 -9.94 -0.55
CA TYR A 226 -9.30 -8.80 -1.45
C TYR A 226 -10.72 -8.24 -1.46
N ILE A 227 -11.74 -9.09 -1.66
CA ILE A 227 -13.15 -8.70 -1.64
C ILE A 227 -13.54 -8.09 -0.28
N ASN A 228 -13.11 -8.72 0.81
CA ASN A 228 -13.37 -8.21 2.15
C ASN A 228 -12.71 -6.85 2.39
N GLY A 229 -11.45 -6.66 1.98
CA GLY A 229 -10.74 -5.38 2.08
C GLY A 229 -11.46 -4.26 1.32
N LEU A 230 -11.90 -4.53 0.08
CA LEU A 230 -12.69 -3.58 -0.71
C LEU A 230 -13.99 -3.20 0.00
N ARG A 231 -14.73 -4.19 0.54
CA ARG A 231 -15.96 -3.95 1.30
C ARG A 231 -15.72 -3.11 2.56
N ILE A 232 -14.64 -3.39 3.29
CA ILE A 232 -14.28 -2.62 4.50
C ILE A 232 -13.94 -1.18 4.13
N ASN A 233 -13.18 -0.92 3.06
CA ASN A 233 -12.90 0.43 2.60
C ASN A 233 -14.19 1.21 2.28
N ARG A 234 -15.15 0.57 1.61
CA ARG A 234 -16.46 1.16 1.36
C ARG A 234 -17.30 1.36 2.63
N ALA A 235 -17.12 0.48 3.63
CA ALA A 235 -17.78 0.65 4.94
C ALA A 235 -17.30 1.91 5.65
N LEU A 236 -16.04 2.28 5.55
CA LEU A 236 -15.48 3.47 6.20
C LEU A 236 -16.24 4.73 5.77
N GLU A 237 -16.46 4.89 4.46
CA GLU A 237 -17.21 6.01 3.88
C GLU A 237 -18.69 6.04 4.39
N LEU A 238 -19.36 4.87 4.40
CA LEU A 238 -20.75 4.78 4.83
C LEU A 238 -20.92 4.95 6.35
N LEU A 239 -19.91 4.59 7.15
CA LEU A 239 -19.92 4.77 8.59
C LEU A 239 -19.85 6.24 9.02
N GLU A 240 -19.42 7.15 8.15
CA GLU A 240 -19.48 8.59 8.37
C GLU A 240 -20.92 9.11 8.42
N ASN A 241 -21.87 8.40 7.80
CA ASN A 241 -23.27 8.78 7.84
C ASN A 241 -23.95 8.28 9.12
N PRO A 242 -24.32 9.17 10.08
CA PRO A 242 -24.94 8.78 11.35
C PRO A 242 -26.35 8.20 11.20
N ARG A 243 -26.99 8.40 10.05
CA ARG A 243 -28.35 7.91 9.79
C ARG A 243 -28.38 6.42 9.43
N LEU A 244 -27.26 5.85 8.99
CA LEU A 244 -27.17 4.43 8.66
C LEU A 244 -26.79 3.63 9.92
N SER A 245 -27.55 2.59 10.24
CA SER A 245 -27.14 1.65 11.28
C SER A 245 -25.91 0.85 10.82
N VAL A 246 -25.09 0.35 11.76
CA VAL A 246 -23.94 -0.50 11.43
C VAL A 246 -24.37 -1.76 10.68
N ALA A 247 -25.57 -2.30 11.00
CA ALA A 247 -26.14 -3.43 10.29
C ALA A 247 -26.53 -3.07 8.84
N ALA A 248 -27.13 -1.89 8.62
CA ALA A 248 -27.45 -1.40 7.28
C ALA A 248 -26.19 -1.17 6.45
N VAL A 249 -25.11 -0.65 7.05
CA VAL A 249 -23.81 -0.53 6.37
C VAL A 249 -23.30 -1.91 5.95
N ALA A 250 -23.34 -2.91 6.85
CA ALA A 250 -22.88 -4.26 6.53
C ALA A 250 -23.62 -4.85 5.33
N GLU A 251 -24.95 -4.68 5.29
CA GLU A 251 -25.81 -5.15 4.18
C GLU A 251 -25.49 -4.41 2.88
N GLU A 252 -25.38 -3.08 2.93
CA GLU A 252 -25.12 -2.23 1.76
C GLU A 252 -23.77 -2.57 1.07
N ILE A 253 -22.78 -3.05 1.81
CA ILE A 253 -21.47 -3.45 1.27
C ILE A 253 -21.37 -4.95 0.97
N GLY A 254 -22.47 -5.70 1.06
CA GLY A 254 -22.55 -7.11 0.66
C GLY A 254 -22.13 -8.13 1.72
N PHE A 255 -22.14 -7.79 3.02
CA PHE A 255 -22.00 -8.78 4.07
C PHE A 255 -23.38 -9.35 4.45
N CYS A 256 -23.61 -10.61 4.16
CA CYS A 256 -24.86 -11.31 4.52
C CYS A 256 -25.01 -11.53 6.03
N ASN A 257 -23.93 -11.44 6.81
CA ASN A 257 -23.93 -11.69 8.25
C ASN A 257 -23.24 -10.53 8.99
N PRO A 258 -24.00 -9.75 9.79
CA PRO A 258 -23.43 -8.63 10.56
C PRO A 258 -22.31 -9.04 11.54
N ASN A 259 -22.40 -10.24 12.14
CA ASN A 259 -21.35 -10.71 13.04
C ASN A 259 -20.04 -10.99 12.28
N TYR A 260 -20.14 -11.53 11.06
CA TYR A 260 -18.98 -11.72 10.20
C TYR A 260 -18.37 -10.38 9.78
N PHE A 261 -19.22 -9.40 9.43
CA PHE A 261 -18.76 -8.02 9.18
C PHE A 261 -17.99 -7.45 10.38
N HIS A 262 -18.55 -7.54 11.60
CA HIS A 262 -17.86 -7.05 12.81
C HIS A 262 -16.49 -7.68 13.01
N LYS A 263 -16.39 -9.01 12.80
CA LYS A 263 -15.13 -9.75 12.91
C LYS A 263 -14.11 -9.24 11.87
N ILE A 264 -14.50 -9.16 10.61
CA ILE A 264 -13.62 -8.73 9.50
C ILE A 264 -13.23 -7.25 9.68
N PHE A 265 -14.19 -6.39 10.00
CA PHE A 265 -13.89 -4.98 10.25
C PHE A 265 -12.85 -4.80 11.36
N LYS A 266 -13.01 -5.51 12.49
CA LYS A 266 -12.03 -5.46 13.59
C LYS A 266 -10.66 -6.01 13.16
N GLN A 267 -10.61 -7.02 12.29
CA GLN A 267 -9.36 -7.57 11.77
C GLN A 267 -8.60 -6.55 10.90
N TYR A 268 -9.30 -5.71 10.14
CA TYR A 268 -8.71 -4.70 9.26
C TYR A 268 -8.40 -3.38 9.95
N MET A 269 -9.24 -2.99 10.91
CA MET A 269 -9.20 -1.66 11.52
C MET A 269 -8.75 -1.65 12.98
N ASP A 270 -8.47 -2.82 13.57
CA ASP A 270 -8.13 -3.03 14.99
C ASP A 270 -9.18 -2.56 16.01
N VAL A 271 -10.28 -1.96 15.53
CA VAL A 271 -11.42 -1.47 16.33
C VAL A 271 -12.74 -2.00 15.78
N SER A 272 -13.79 -2.01 16.59
CA SER A 272 -15.13 -2.37 16.10
C SER A 272 -15.74 -1.24 15.24
N PRO A 273 -16.70 -1.55 14.32
CA PRO A 273 -17.40 -0.53 13.53
C PRO A 273 -18.07 0.55 14.40
N ILE A 274 -18.60 0.15 15.55
CA ILE A 274 -19.25 1.08 16.50
C ILE A 274 -18.19 1.98 17.15
N ALA A 275 -17.04 1.44 17.55
CA ALA A 275 -15.95 2.21 18.13
C ALA A 275 -15.37 3.19 17.09
N TYR A 276 -15.18 2.73 15.86
CA TYR A 276 -14.73 3.58 14.75
C TYR A 276 -15.68 4.76 14.52
N ARG A 277 -17.00 4.53 14.46
CA ARG A 277 -17.98 5.61 14.32
C ARG A 277 -17.95 6.62 15.48
N LYS A 278 -17.68 6.17 16.71
CA LYS A 278 -17.54 7.08 17.85
C LYS A 278 -16.34 8.01 17.71
N THR A 279 -15.21 7.54 17.17
CA THR A 279 -14.05 8.40 16.93
C THR A 279 -14.36 9.49 15.90
N LEU A 280 -15.09 9.17 14.83
CA LEU A 280 -15.51 10.15 13.82
C LEU A 280 -16.41 11.25 14.41
N ASN A 281 -17.30 10.91 15.34
CA ASN A 281 -18.21 11.88 15.97
C ASN A 281 -17.52 12.78 17.01
N LEU A 282 -16.40 12.34 17.59
CA LEU A 282 -15.59 13.14 18.52
C LEU A 282 -14.68 14.15 17.79
N GLU A 283 -14.36 13.90 16.51
CA GLU A 283 -13.57 14.81 15.69
C GLU A 283 -14.42 15.93 15.05
N ASN A 284 -15.75 15.80 15.06
CA ASN A 284 -16.69 16.75 14.49
C ASN A 284 -17.40 17.64 15.56
N THR A 285 -16.98 17.55 16.83
CA THR A 285 -17.47 18.38 17.95
C THR A 285 -16.34 19.25 18.49
#